data_8721b1ae78d6d202f052dc27721fec3d
#
_entry.id   8721b1ae78d6d202f052dc27721fec3d
#
_cell.length_a   1.000
_cell.length_b   1.000
_cell.length_c   1.000
_cell.angle_alpha   90.00
_cell.angle_beta   90.00
_cell.angle_gamma   90.00
#
_symmetry.space_group_name_H-M   'P 1'
#
loop_
_entity.id
_entity.type
_entity.pdbx_description
1 polymer ?
#
loop_
_entity_poly.entity_id
_entity_poly.type
_entity_poly.pdbx_seq_one_letter_code
_entity_poly.pdbx_strand_id
1 'polypeptide(L)'
;VDASPGANDLPGRLVFSTTADEGNSPSERARINKDGYFKSSNAADYVSVDQAQHEFNNNHASNNSLTVRATHSSFAGTGFTVGIKRSSSQLYDIVAFYSGNGTNAYSDTEYRFRGDGSAFADGDWNTGGADYAENFEWSDGNSSNEDRRGISVVLVGDKIREAAEGEDPIGVISGNPSVVGDSDGTRWAGKYLRDDYGTYLSEDYEATDDEGNTVTQKRRVLNPDFDPSLEHVEREFRPEWSPVGLMGKLRIRKGQVTGARWIKMRDVSATVEEWLVR
;
A
#
# COMPACT_ATOMS: atom_id res chain seq x y z
N VAL A 1 8.02 28.55 31.20
CA VAL A 1 6.80 27.74 31.46
C VAL A 1 5.95 27.67 30.21
N ASP A 2 5.26 26.58 29.99
CA ASP A 2 4.50 26.31 28.77
C ASP A 2 2.98 26.58 28.94
N ALA A 3 2.54 26.78 30.17
CA ALA A 3 1.22 27.23 30.55
C ALA A 3 1.28 27.97 31.91
N SER A 4 0.18 28.59 32.32
CA SER A 4 0.10 29.20 33.67
C SER A 4 0.27 28.12 34.73
N PRO A 5 1.20 28.28 35.71
CA PRO A 5 1.38 27.32 36.77
C PRO A 5 0.13 27.22 37.66
N GLY A 6 -0.26 25.99 38.01
CA GLY A 6 -1.23 25.72 39.03
C GLY A 6 -0.61 25.72 40.43
N ALA A 7 -1.39 25.35 41.45
CA ALA A 7 -0.94 25.40 42.83
C ALA A 7 0.23 24.45 43.14
N ASN A 8 0.36 23.36 42.37
CA ASN A 8 1.37 22.30 42.59
C ASN A 8 2.02 21.80 41.29
N ASP A 9 2.01 22.59 40.22
CA ASP A 9 2.62 22.24 38.99
C ASP A 9 3.44 23.40 38.36
N LEU A 10 4.46 23.04 37.56
CA LEU A 10 5.28 23.95 36.77
C LEU A 10 5.38 23.40 35.36
N PRO A 11 4.34 23.61 34.51
CA PRO A 11 4.38 23.13 33.14
C PRO A 11 5.57 23.72 32.41
N GLY A 12 6.53 22.87 32.04
CA GLY A 12 7.77 23.23 31.40
C GLY A 12 7.83 22.79 29.94
N ARG A 13 8.74 23.38 29.17
CA ARG A 13 9.12 22.95 27.85
C ARG A 13 10.62 23.07 27.65
N LEU A 14 11.15 22.26 26.75
CA LEU A 14 12.51 22.38 26.24
C LEU A 14 12.46 23.08 24.88
N VAL A 15 13.28 24.12 24.70
CA VAL A 15 13.31 24.91 23.47
C VAL A 15 14.73 24.93 22.92
N PHE A 16 14.86 24.70 21.62
CA PHE A 16 16.09 24.83 20.84
C PHE A 16 15.97 26.06 19.95
N SER A 17 16.92 26.98 20.05
CA SER A 17 16.96 28.20 19.25
C SER A 17 18.31 28.34 18.57
N THR A 18 18.30 28.93 17.37
CA THR A 18 19.54 29.34 16.65
C THR A 18 19.42 30.78 16.16
N THR A 19 20.56 31.45 16.07
CA THR A 19 20.66 32.78 15.45
C THR A 19 21.16 32.59 14.01
N ALA A 20 20.49 33.21 13.05
CA ALA A 20 20.96 33.27 11.67
C ALA A 20 22.27 34.06 11.56
N ASP A 21 23.05 33.83 10.51
CA ASP A 21 24.23 34.67 10.21
C ASP A 21 23.79 36.13 10.07
N GLU A 22 24.58 37.05 10.62
CA GLU A 22 24.28 38.48 10.75
C GLU A 22 23.02 38.82 11.60
N GLY A 23 22.37 37.81 12.20
CA GLY A 23 21.23 37.99 13.10
C GLY A 23 21.66 38.43 14.51
N ASN A 24 20.83 39.18 15.19
CA ASN A 24 21.07 39.66 16.55
C ASN A 24 20.17 39.00 17.62
N SER A 25 19.27 38.14 17.22
CA SER A 25 18.32 37.45 18.11
C SER A 25 18.11 36.01 17.73
N PRO A 26 18.08 35.07 18.69
CA PRO A 26 17.79 33.67 18.41
C PRO A 26 16.31 33.45 18.06
N SER A 27 16.08 32.66 17.04
CA SER A 27 14.75 32.18 16.67
C SER A 27 14.58 30.72 17.14
N GLU A 28 13.43 30.38 17.67
CA GLU A 28 13.10 28.98 18.01
C GLU A 28 13.09 28.11 16.75
N ARG A 29 13.66 26.92 16.86
CA ARG A 29 13.73 25.93 15.75
C ARG A 29 13.05 24.61 16.12
N ALA A 30 13.03 24.27 17.40
CA ALA A 30 12.35 23.07 17.88
C ALA A 30 11.97 23.20 19.35
N ARG A 31 10.98 22.45 19.76
CA ARG A 31 10.58 22.32 21.18
C ARG A 31 10.10 20.92 21.53
N ILE A 32 10.18 20.56 22.80
CA ILE A 32 9.35 19.53 23.43
C ILE A 32 8.41 20.28 24.37
N ASN A 33 7.09 20.21 24.13
CA ASN A 33 6.11 20.92 24.97
C ASN A 33 5.87 20.21 26.32
N LYS A 34 5.03 20.77 27.18
CA LYS A 34 4.68 20.20 28.50
C LYS A 34 4.09 18.81 28.46
N ASP A 35 3.50 18.40 27.32
CA ASP A 35 2.85 17.10 27.10
C ASP A 35 3.79 16.09 26.40
N GLY A 36 5.06 16.46 26.19
CA GLY A 36 6.09 15.61 25.60
C GLY A 36 6.09 15.55 24.07
N TYR A 37 5.31 16.37 23.35
CA TYR A 37 5.29 16.41 21.90
C TYR A 37 6.46 17.21 21.33
N PHE A 38 7.20 16.58 20.41
CA PHE A 38 8.28 17.24 19.66
C PHE A 38 7.69 18.00 18.48
N LYS A 39 8.09 19.26 18.35
CA LYS A 39 7.74 20.12 17.21
C LYS A 39 8.98 20.80 16.67
N SER A 40 9.11 20.88 15.34
CA SER A 40 10.20 21.61 14.69
C SER A 40 9.66 22.46 13.54
N SER A 41 10.28 23.62 13.34
CA SER A 41 9.95 24.55 12.25
C SER A 41 11.16 25.40 11.92
N ASN A 42 11.42 25.63 10.64
CA ASN A 42 12.47 26.55 10.19
C ASN A 42 12.11 28.04 10.41
N ALA A 43 10.84 28.34 10.66
CA ALA A 43 10.30 29.69 10.82
C ALA A 43 9.69 29.97 12.21
N ALA A 44 9.81 29.05 13.17
CA ALA A 44 9.10 29.07 14.47
C ALA A 44 7.56 29.13 14.33
N ASP A 45 7.05 28.70 13.20
CA ASP A 45 5.63 28.63 12.89
C ASP A 45 5.15 27.18 13.06
N TYR A 46 4.18 26.97 13.93
CA TYR A 46 3.60 25.66 14.25
C TYR A 46 2.11 25.69 13.99
N VAL A 47 1.56 24.59 13.43
CA VAL A 47 0.12 24.47 13.20
C VAL A 47 -0.65 24.61 14.52
N SER A 48 -0.12 24.02 15.60
CA SER A 48 -0.60 24.27 16.93
C SER A 48 0.52 24.08 17.96
N VAL A 49 0.71 25.04 18.83
CA VAL A 49 1.71 24.93 19.91
C VAL A 49 1.25 24.06 21.06
N ASP A 50 -0.07 23.94 21.26
CA ASP A 50 -0.69 23.32 22.44
C ASP A 50 -1.44 22.02 22.15
N GLN A 51 -1.52 21.60 20.87
CA GLN A 51 -2.16 20.33 20.51
C GLN A 51 -1.20 19.14 20.62
N ALA A 52 -1.79 17.99 20.98
CA ALA A 52 -1.13 16.72 21.14
C ALA A 52 -0.73 16.09 19.80
N GLN A 53 0.33 16.61 19.19
CA GLN A 53 0.91 16.06 17.95
C GLN A 53 2.39 16.38 17.81
N HIS A 54 3.14 15.42 17.25
CA HIS A 54 4.47 15.70 16.74
C HIS A 54 4.36 16.42 15.39
N GLU A 55 5.24 17.36 15.12
CA GLU A 55 5.14 18.22 13.94
C GLU A 55 6.51 18.53 13.35
N PHE A 56 6.62 18.45 12.02
CA PHE A 56 7.74 18.91 11.22
C PHE A 56 7.22 19.92 10.20
N ASN A 57 7.37 21.20 10.48
CA ASN A 57 6.91 22.28 9.60
C ASN A 57 8.06 22.89 8.83
N ASN A 58 7.88 23.06 7.53
CA ASN A 58 8.82 23.73 6.64
C ASN A 58 8.14 24.86 5.86
N ASN A 59 8.57 26.08 6.09
CA ASN A 59 8.09 27.28 5.40
C ASN A 59 9.02 27.68 4.22
N HIS A 60 9.74 26.72 3.61
CA HIS A 60 10.57 26.99 2.44
C HIS A 60 9.88 26.51 1.16
N ALA A 61 9.87 27.33 0.12
CA ALA A 61 9.10 27.09 -1.10
C ALA A 61 9.47 25.79 -1.89
N SER A 62 10.66 25.23 -1.70
CA SER A 62 11.17 24.10 -2.50
C SER A 62 11.89 23.02 -1.70
N ASN A 63 12.04 23.12 -0.39
CA ASN A 63 12.74 22.12 0.41
C ASN A 63 11.76 21.11 1.03
N ASN A 64 12.18 19.84 1.15
CA ASN A 64 11.39 18.82 1.83
C ASN A 64 11.28 19.10 3.33
N SER A 65 10.12 18.85 3.91
CA SER A 65 9.89 18.96 5.37
C SER A 65 10.54 17.83 6.15
N LEU A 66 10.50 16.62 5.61
CA LEU A 66 11.06 15.41 6.20
C LEU A 66 11.68 14.53 5.11
N THR A 67 12.89 14.03 5.36
CA THR A 67 13.53 13.02 4.52
C THR A 67 13.96 11.86 5.40
N VAL A 68 13.45 10.65 5.11
CA VAL A 68 13.88 9.40 5.73
C VAL A 68 14.69 8.62 4.72
N ARG A 69 15.93 8.22 5.07
CA ARG A 69 16.85 7.55 4.14
C ARG A 69 17.56 6.39 4.81
N ALA A 70 17.60 5.25 4.10
CA ALA A 70 18.52 4.16 4.36
C ALA A 70 19.60 4.20 3.28
N THR A 71 20.87 4.29 3.67
CA THR A 71 21.99 4.53 2.74
C THR A 71 22.94 3.34 2.57
N HIS A 72 22.73 2.27 3.31
CA HIS A 72 23.54 1.07 3.17
C HIS A 72 23.20 0.30 1.90
N SER A 73 24.18 -0.08 1.09
CA SER A 73 23.97 -0.73 -0.22
C SER A 73 23.27 -2.11 -0.15
N SER A 74 23.36 -2.78 1.01
CA SER A 74 22.69 -4.08 1.28
C SER A 74 21.47 -3.93 2.21
N PHE A 75 20.84 -2.74 2.26
CA PHE A 75 19.66 -2.53 3.09
C PHE A 75 18.49 -3.39 2.58
N ALA A 76 17.95 -4.24 3.46
CA ALA A 76 16.84 -5.15 3.18
C ALA A 76 15.68 -4.99 4.20
N GLY A 77 15.68 -3.90 4.97
CA GLY A 77 14.64 -3.60 5.97
C GLY A 77 13.57 -2.66 5.44
N THR A 78 12.71 -2.19 6.33
CA THR A 78 11.69 -1.18 6.05
C THR A 78 12.24 0.22 6.36
N GLY A 79 12.23 1.12 5.38
CA GLY A 79 12.76 2.48 5.54
C GLY A 79 11.87 3.39 6.41
N PHE A 80 10.56 3.16 6.41
CA PHE A 80 9.59 3.91 7.21
C PHE A 80 8.43 3.00 7.60
N THR A 81 8.08 2.94 8.88
CA THR A 81 6.99 2.11 9.41
C THR A 81 5.98 2.98 10.13
N VAL A 82 4.71 2.83 9.79
CA VAL A 82 3.58 3.38 10.53
C VAL A 82 2.76 2.23 11.10
N GLY A 83 2.54 2.19 12.41
CA GLY A 83 1.77 1.16 13.08
C GLY A 83 0.69 1.75 13.97
N ILE A 84 -0.51 1.16 13.95
CA ILE A 84 -1.66 1.54 14.76
C ILE A 84 -2.07 0.36 15.63
N LYS A 85 -2.14 0.57 16.96
CA LYS A 85 -2.60 -0.43 17.94
C LYS A 85 -4.13 -0.53 17.91
N ARG A 86 -4.68 -0.99 16.78
CA ARG A 86 -6.12 -1.19 16.63
C ARG A 86 -6.38 -2.28 15.59
N SER A 87 -7.45 -3.05 15.79
CA SER A 87 -7.89 -4.05 14.80
C SER A 87 -8.25 -3.40 13.47
N SER A 88 -8.06 -4.15 12.37
CA SER A 88 -8.38 -3.73 11.02
C SER A 88 -9.82 -3.21 10.93
N SER A 89 -9.99 -1.96 10.50
CA SER A 89 -11.29 -1.28 10.45
C SER A 89 -11.29 -0.14 9.44
N GLN A 90 -12.46 0.17 8.91
CA GLN A 90 -12.69 1.36 8.07
C GLN A 90 -12.86 2.67 8.88
N LEU A 91 -12.77 2.61 10.20
CA LEU A 91 -13.05 3.75 11.08
C LEU A 91 -11.83 4.66 11.32
N TYR A 92 -10.67 4.34 10.74
CA TYR A 92 -9.47 5.16 10.83
C TYR A 92 -8.59 5.00 9.60
N ASP A 93 -7.75 5.98 9.34
CA ASP A 93 -6.69 5.92 8.34
C ASP A 93 -5.35 5.64 9.03
N ILE A 94 -4.52 4.80 8.41
CA ILE A 94 -3.14 4.55 8.84
C ILE A 94 -2.26 5.73 8.43
N VAL A 95 -2.45 6.22 7.19
CA VAL A 95 -1.78 7.40 6.63
C VAL A 95 -2.75 8.11 5.71
N ALA A 96 -2.78 9.44 5.79
CA ALA A 96 -3.50 10.27 4.84
C ALA A 96 -2.59 11.42 4.35
N PHE A 97 -2.76 11.80 3.10
CA PHE A 97 -2.05 12.89 2.44
C PHE A 97 -3.07 13.94 2.01
N TYR A 98 -2.76 15.19 2.32
CA TYR A 98 -3.67 16.29 2.08
C TYR A 98 -3.00 17.38 1.28
N SER A 99 -3.78 18.11 0.49
CA SER A 99 -3.49 19.43 0.00
C SER A 99 -4.37 20.46 0.71
N GLY A 100 -4.13 21.74 0.46
CA GLY A 100 -4.87 22.81 1.10
C GLY A 100 -4.99 24.05 0.24
N ASN A 101 -5.91 24.93 0.62
CA ASN A 101 -6.23 26.18 -0.09
C ASN A 101 -5.41 27.39 0.41
N GLY A 102 -4.27 27.16 1.08
CA GLY A 102 -3.43 28.21 1.67
C GLY A 102 -3.88 28.70 3.06
N THR A 103 -5.11 28.40 3.48
CA THR A 103 -5.62 28.72 4.82
C THR A 103 -5.71 27.48 5.70
N ASN A 104 -6.02 26.32 5.10
CA ASN A 104 -6.10 25.02 5.77
C ASN A 104 -5.35 23.98 4.96
N ALA A 105 -4.25 23.46 5.50
CA ALA A 105 -3.43 22.42 4.85
C ALA A 105 -4.11 21.06 4.75
N TYR A 106 -5.25 20.86 5.41
CA TYR A 106 -6.00 19.61 5.47
C TYR A 106 -7.40 19.73 4.83
N SER A 107 -7.57 20.64 3.87
CA SER A 107 -8.88 20.91 3.28
C SER A 107 -9.27 19.92 2.17
N ASP A 108 -8.31 19.21 1.62
CA ASP A 108 -8.52 18.28 0.51
C ASP A 108 -7.67 17.01 0.70
N THR A 109 -8.28 15.84 0.50
CA THR A 109 -7.62 14.54 0.68
C THR A 109 -7.18 13.99 -0.67
N GLU A 110 -5.89 13.94 -0.93
CA GLU A 110 -5.30 13.40 -2.16
C GLU A 110 -5.20 11.87 -2.14
N TYR A 111 -4.67 11.31 -1.04
CA TYR A 111 -4.48 9.88 -0.86
C TYR A 111 -4.73 9.49 0.58
N ARG A 112 -5.25 8.26 0.80
CA ARG A 112 -5.29 7.66 2.14
C ARG A 112 -5.15 6.15 2.10
N PHE A 113 -4.51 5.62 3.12
CA PHE A 113 -4.43 4.19 3.42
C PHE A 113 -5.21 3.92 4.69
N ARG A 114 -6.35 3.26 4.53
CA ARG A 114 -7.31 3.02 5.61
C ARG A 114 -6.95 1.78 6.42
N GLY A 115 -7.37 1.73 7.68
CA GLY A 115 -7.06 0.64 8.61
C GLY A 115 -7.58 -0.73 8.22
N ASP A 116 -8.51 -0.84 7.27
CA ASP A 116 -8.97 -2.11 6.70
C ASP A 116 -8.12 -2.60 5.52
N GLY A 117 -7.08 -1.86 5.13
CA GLY A 117 -6.20 -2.17 4.02
C GLY A 117 -6.64 -1.59 2.67
N SER A 118 -7.73 -0.80 2.62
CA SER A 118 -8.14 -0.10 1.42
C SER A 118 -7.25 1.10 1.15
N ALA A 119 -6.91 1.35 -0.13
CA ALA A 119 -6.21 2.53 -0.59
C ALA A 119 -7.12 3.38 -1.48
N PHE A 120 -7.06 4.69 -1.34
CA PHE A 120 -7.86 5.65 -2.08
C PHE A 120 -6.96 6.74 -2.65
N ALA A 121 -7.27 7.17 -3.87
CA ALA A 121 -6.66 8.30 -4.54
C ALA A 121 -7.76 9.18 -5.14
N ASP A 122 -7.60 10.49 -5.09
CA ASP A 122 -8.48 11.42 -5.81
C ASP A 122 -8.10 11.51 -7.30
N GLY A 123 -6.84 11.27 -7.63
CA GLY A 123 -6.31 11.21 -8.99
C GLY A 123 -6.08 9.80 -9.52
N ASP A 124 -5.40 9.72 -10.65
CA ASP A 124 -5.07 8.48 -11.35
C ASP A 124 -3.95 7.69 -10.68
N TRP A 125 -3.98 6.36 -10.81
CA TRP A 125 -2.84 5.47 -10.57
C TRP A 125 -2.05 5.28 -11.85
N ASN A 126 -0.93 5.99 -12.01
CA ASN A 126 -0.05 5.85 -13.17
C ASN A 126 1.00 4.77 -12.90
N THR A 127 1.02 3.72 -13.73
CA THR A 127 1.93 2.59 -13.61
C THR A 127 2.75 2.39 -14.88
N GLY A 128 3.83 1.62 -14.82
CA GLY A 128 4.64 1.25 -15.98
C GLY A 128 4.11 0.05 -16.77
N GLY A 129 3.11 -0.65 -16.26
CA GLY A 129 2.44 -1.77 -16.93
C GLY A 129 1.34 -1.30 -17.89
N ALA A 130 0.81 -2.21 -18.70
CA ALA A 130 -0.17 -1.87 -19.73
C ALA A 130 -1.43 -2.75 -19.74
N ASP A 131 -1.53 -3.70 -18.82
CA ASP A 131 -2.65 -4.65 -18.74
C ASP A 131 -3.14 -4.83 -17.31
N TYR A 132 -4.40 -5.23 -17.19
CA TYR A 132 -4.98 -5.77 -15.97
C TYR A 132 -4.81 -7.28 -15.99
N ALA A 133 -4.25 -7.83 -14.91
CA ALA A 133 -4.04 -9.27 -14.72
C ALA A 133 -4.65 -9.75 -13.41
N GLU A 134 -4.93 -11.04 -13.34
CA GLU A 134 -5.25 -11.76 -12.11
C GLU A 134 -4.36 -13.01 -12.00
N ASN A 135 -4.05 -13.42 -10.77
CA ASN A 135 -3.29 -14.64 -10.55
C ASN A 135 -4.16 -15.88 -10.72
N PHE A 136 -3.68 -16.82 -11.52
CA PHE A 136 -4.28 -18.15 -11.70
C PHE A 136 -3.27 -19.25 -11.44
N GLU A 137 -3.74 -20.36 -10.87
CA GLU A 137 -2.93 -21.55 -10.66
C GLU A 137 -2.88 -22.41 -11.92
N TRP A 138 -1.69 -22.89 -12.29
CA TRP A 138 -1.51 -23.85 -13.37
C TRP A 138 -2.06 -25.24 -12.99
N SER A 139 -2.80 -25.88 -13.89
CA SER A 139 -3.34 -27.22 -13.68
C SER A 139 -2.26 -28.31 -13.56
N ASP A 140 -1.07 -28.08 -14.14
CA ASP A 140 0.10 -28.95 -14.04
C ASP A 140 1.10 -28.51 -12.94
N GLY A 141 0.79 -27.42 -12.22
CA GLY A 141 1.59 -26.89 -11.11
C GLY A 141 2.92 -26.26 -11.51
N ASN A 142 3.30 -26.24 -12.81
CA ASN A 142 4.57 -25.68 -13.30
C ASN A 142 5.80 -26.02 -12.43
N SER A 143 5.90 -27.24 -11.96
CA SER A 143 6.91 -27.67 -10.97
C SER A 143 8.37 -27.51 -11.43
N SER A 144 8.60 -27.40 -12.75
CA SER A 144 9.91 -27.10 -13.35
C SER A 144 10.22 -25.59 -13.36
N ASN A 145 9.30 -24.74 -12.90
CA ASN A 145 9.42 -23.29 -12.91
C ASN A 145 9.77 -22.72 -14.30
N GLU A 146 9.05 -23.18 -15.32
CA GLU A 146 9.24 -22.71 -16.69
C GLU A 146 8.80 -21.27 -16.85
N ASP A 147 9.54 -20.51 -17.64
CA ASP A 147 9.09 -19.17 -18.07
C ASP A 147 7.95 -19.30 -19.08
N ARG A 148 6.73 -19.03 -18.63
CA ARG A 148 5.50 -19.12 -19.42
C ARG A 148 4.96 -17.77 -19.86
N ARG A 149 5.71 -16.68 -19.70
CA ARG A 149 5.30 -15.35 -20.18
C ARG A 149 5.03 -15.36 -21.68
N GLY A 150 3.92 -14.75 -22.06
CA GLY A 150 3.47 -14.67 -23.45
C GLY A 150 2.75 -15.92 -23.97
N ILE A 151 2.46 -16.92 -23.13
CA ILE A 151 1.59 -18.05 -23.45
C ILE A 151 0.14 -17.61 -23.26
N SER A 152 -0.74 -17.92 -24.23
CA SER A 152 -2.18 -17.76 -24.11
C SER A 152 -2.80 -18.94 -23.37
N VAL A 153 -3.80 -18.68 -22.51
CA VAL A 153 -4.33 -19.68 -21.60
C VAL A 153 -5.85 -19.78 -21.64
N VAL A 154 -6.36 -20.97 -21.30
CA VAL A 154 -7.77 -21.25 -21.08
C VAL A 154 -8.00 -21.78 -19.66
N LEU A 155 -9.25 -21.68 -19.17
CA LEU A 155 -9.66 -22.24 -17.88
C LEU A 155 -9.93 -23.75 -17.99
N VAL A 156 -9.53 -24.48 -16.95
CA VAL A 156 -9.89 -25.87 -16.67
C VAL A 156 -10.35 -25.93 -15.21
N GLY A 157 -11.64 -25.84 -14.98
CA GLY A 157 -12.17 -25.58 -13.66
C GLY A 157 -11.78 -24.18 -13.17
N ASP A 158 -11.09 -24.11 -12.04
CA ASP A 158 -10.55 -22.89 -11.43
C ASP A 158 -9.06 -22.63 -11.76
N LYS A 159 -8.45 -23.52 -12.57
CA LYS A 159 -7.03 -23.45 -12.96
C LYS A 159 -6.87 -23.13 -14.44
N ILE A 160 -5.63 -22.87 -14.84
CA ILE A 160 -5.29 -22.57 -16.24
C ILE A 160 -4.39 -23.64 -16.85
N ARG A 161 -4.46 -23.74 -18.18
CA ARG A 161 -3.47 -24.39 -19.05
C ARG A 161 -3.25 -23.58 -20.32
N GLU A 162 -2.20 -23.91 -21.07
CA GLU A 162 -1.97 -23.35 -22.40
C GLU A 162 -3.17 -23.66 -23.33
N ALA A 163 -3.56 -22.65 -24.12
CA ALA A 163 -4.64 -22.79 -25.10
C ALA A 163 -4.21 -23.65 -26.27
N ALA A 164 -5.05 -24.62 -26.69
CA ALA A 164 -4.85 -25.44 -27.88
C ALA A 164 -5.54 -24.81 -29.09
N GLU A 165 -5.14 -25.25 -30.29
CA GLU A 165 -5.76 -24.81 -31.56
C GLU A 165 -7.29 -25.02 -31.52
N GLY A 166 -8.03 -23.98 -31.91
CA GLY A 166 -9.49 -23.98 -31.91
C GLY A 166 -10.15 -23.54 -30.61
N GLU A 167 -9.39 -23.28 -29.56
CA GLU A 167 -9.91 -22.75 -28.30
C GLU A 167 -9.89 -21.20 -28.29
N ASP A 168 -10.72 -20.58 -27.48
CA ASP A 168 -10.77 -19.13 -27.28
C ASP A 168 -10.11 -18.79 -25.94
N PRO A 169 -8.88 -18.27 -25.91
CA PRO A 169 -8.15 -18.02 -24.67
C PRO A 169 -8.75 -16.86 -23.86
N ILE A 170 -8.72 -17.02 -22.53
CA ILE A 170 -9.17 -15.98 -21.59
C ILE A 170 -8.18 -14.82 -21.46
N GLY A 171 -6.89 -15.07 -21.72
CA GLY A 171 -5.83 -14.09 -21.55
C GLY A 171 -4.46 -14.67 -21.89
N VAL A 172 -3.43 -13.91 -21.53
CA VAL A 172 -2.02 -14.20 -21.79
C VAL A 172 -1.21 -14.05 -20.51
N ILE A 173 -0.25 -14.92 -20.26
CA ILE A 173 0.66 -14.75 -19.10
C ILE A 173 1.42 -13.43 -19.27
N SER A 174 1.13 -12.49 -18.39
CA SER A 174 1.71 -11.14 -18.41
C SER A 174 3.11 -11.12 -17.78
N GLY A 175 4.00 -10.35 -18.36
CA GLY A 175 5.34 -10.11 -17.81
C GLY A 175 5.46 -8.77 -17.08
N ASN A 176 4.48 -7.86 -17.21
CA ASN A 176 4.51 -6.54 -16.59
C ASN A 176 3.10 -5.93 -16.51
N PRO A 177 2.21 -6.48 -15.70
CA PRO A 177 0.86 -5.94 -15.54
C PRO A 177 0.87 -4.57 -14.83
N SER A 178 -0.12 -3.74 -15.11
CA SER A 178 -0.40 -2.49 -14.38
C SER A 178 -1.02 -2.75 -13.03
N VAL A 179 -1.92 -3.71 -12.98
CA VAL A 179 -2.67 -4.11 -11.77
C VAL A 179 -2.75 -5.63 -11.75
N VAL A 180 -2.54 -6.21 -10.58
CA VAL A 180 -2.70 -7.65 -10.35
C VAL A 180 -3.80 -7.88 -9.33
N GLY A 181 -4.90 -8.48 -9.77
CA GLY A 181 -5.97 -8.97 -8.93
C GLY A 181 -5.64 -10.36 -8.35
N ASP A 182 -6.44 -10.79 -7.39
CA ASP A 182 -6.29 -12.06 -6.66
C ASP A 182 -4.85 -12.33 -6.20
N SER A 183 -4.20 -11.28 -5.71
CA SER A 183 -2.86 -11.34 -5.10
C SER A 183 -2.98 -11.64 -3.61
N ASP A 184 -2.07 -12.45 -3.09
CA ASP A 184 -1.92 -12.73 -1.67
C ASP A 184 -0.67 -12.08 -1.06
N GLY A 185 -0.16 -11.00 -1.68
CA GLY A 185 1.09 -10.33 -1.35
C GLY A 185 1.24 -9.82 0.09
N THR A 186 0.18 -9.79 0.90
CA THR A 186 0.24 -9.34 2.29
C THR A 186 -0.15 -10.39 3.31
N ARG A 187 -0.75 -11.49 2.88
CA ARG A 187 -1.23 -12.57 3.77
C ARG A 187 -1.75 -13.76 2.96
N TRP A 188 -1.83 -14.94 3.61
CA TRP A 188 -2.52 -16.08 3.04
C TRP A 188 -3.94 -15.72 2.63
N ALA A 189 -4.34 -16.07 1.39
CA ALA A 189 -5.67 -15.79 0.86
C ALA A 189 -6.79 -16.35 1.74
N GLY A 190 -6.59 -17.56 2.32
CA GLY A 190 -7.53 -18.24 3.21
C GLY A 190 -7.45 -17.87 4.69
N LYS A 191 -6.65 -16.85 5.10
CA LYS A 191 -6.47 -16.51 6.52
C LYS A 191 -7.75 -16.07 7.22
N TYR A 192 -8.63 -15.39 6.53
CA TYR A 192 -9.88 -14.87 7.08
C TYR A 192 -11.07 -15.41 6.28
N LEU A 193 -12.15 -15.74 6.99
CA LEU A 193 -13.38 -16.20 6.36
C LEU A 193 -14.02 -15.10 5.52
N ARG A 194 -14.64 -15.53 4.42
CA ARG A 194 -15.46 -14.69 3.52
C ARG A 194 -16.84 -15.32 3.37
N ASP A 195 -17.81 -14.51 3.02
CA ASP A 195 -19.12 -14.99 2.58
C ASP A 195 -19.07 -15.51 1.13
N ASP A 196 -20.21 -15.99 0.63
CA ASP A 196 -20.35 -16.55 -0.73
C ASP A 196 -20.02 -15.52 -1.84
N TYR A 197 -20.00 -14.26 -1.52
CA TYR A 197 -19.66 -13.17 -2.44
C TYR A 197 -18.20 -12.66 -2.30
N GLY A 198 -17.41 -13.32 -1.45
CA GLY A 198 -16.01 -12.95 -1.22
C GLY A 198 -15.79 -11.82 -0.22
N THR A 199 -16.84 -11.31 0.46
CA THR A 199 -16.72 -10.27 1.47
C THR A 199 -16.19 -10.83 2.78
N TYR A 200 -15.22 -10.15 3.40
CA TYR A 200 -14.69 -10.60 4.69
C TYR A 200 -15.76 -10.56 5.79
N LEU A 201 -15.94 -11.68 6.46
CA LEU A 201 -16.76 -11.75 7.67
C LEU A 201 -16.07 -11.00 8.81
N SER A 202 -16.87 -10.32 9.62
CA SER A 202 -16.39 -9.55 10.77
C SER A 202 -17.22 -9.91 12.00
N GLU A 203 -16.58 -9.90 13.17
CA GLU A 203 -17.20 -10.11 14.46
C GLU A 203 -16.87 -8.97 15.43
N ASP A 204 -17.77 -8.70 16.36
CA ASP A 204 -17.51 -7.82 17.48
C ASP A 204 -16.75 -8.60 18.55
N TYR A 205 -15.77 -7.96 19.20
CA TYR A 205 -15.04 -8.52 20.32
C TYR A 205 -14.75 -7.44 21.37
N GLU A 206 -14.64 -7.84 22.61
CA GLU A 206 -14.27 -6.95 23.69
C GLU A 206 -12.75 -6.81 23.74
N ALA A 207 -12.29 -5.56 23.82
CA ALA A 207 -10.90 -5.19 24.01
C ALA A 207 -10.78 -4.27 25.23
N THR A 208 -9.60 -4.25 25.84
CA THR A 208 -9.32 -3.28 26.92
C THR A 208 -8.55 -2.11 26.31
N ASP A 209 -9.02 -0.88 26.55
CA ASP A 209 -8.31 0.34 26.15
C ASP A 209 -7.11 0.62 27.09
N ASP A 210 -6.36 1.69 26.78
CA ASP A 210 -5.16 2.04 27.57
C ASP A 210 -5.53 2.59 28.98
N GLU A 211 -6.78 3.01 29.20
CA GLU A 211 -7.34 3.42 30.50
C GLU A 211 -7.91 2.25 31.31
N GLY A 212 -7.92 1.03 30.76
CA GLY A 212 -8.41 -0.17 31.39
C GLY A 212 -9.92 -0.42 31.24
N ASN A 213 -10.61 0.34 30.38
CA ASN A 213 -12.03 0.14 30.12
C ASN A 213 -12.26 -0.95 29.07
N THR A 214 -13.37 -1.67 29.18
CA THR A 214 -13.82 -2.59 28.15
C THR A 214 -14.48 -1.83 27.00
N VAL A 215 -13.97 -2.00 25.78
CA VAL A 215 -14.50 -1.39 24.56
C VAL A 215 -14.79 -2.46 23.51
N THR A 216 -15.92 -2.33 22.83
CA THR A 216 -16.26 -3.23 21.72
C THR A 216 -15.54 -2.78 20.46
N GLN A 217 -14.82 -3.68 19.84
CA GLN A 217 -14.12 -3.48 18.55
C GLN A 217 -14.55 -4.53 17.54
N LYS A 218 -14.30 -4.25 16.26
CA LYS A 218 -14.53 -5.21 15.17
C LYS A 218 -13.21 -5.80 14.68
N ARG A 219 -13.22 -7.11 14.40
CA ARG A 219 -12.12 -7.80 13.73
C ARG A 219 -12.64 -8.72 12.64
N ARG A 220 -11.79 -9.08 11.68
CA ARG A 220 -12.09 -10.12 10.69
C ARG A 220 -12.14 -11.48 11.37
N VAL A 221 -13.09 -12.34 10.98
CA VAL A 221 -13.19 -13.71 11.51
C VAL A 221 -12.04 -14.54 10.95
N LEU A 222 -11.22 -15.09 11.84
CA LEU A 222 -10.12 -15.96 11.47
C LEU A 222 -10.66 -17.29 10.95
N ASN A 223 -10.11 -17.80 9.85
CA ASN A 223 -10.40 -19.13 9.36
C ASN A 223 -9.87 -20.18 10.38
N PRO A 224 -10.70 -21.10 10.89
CA PRO A 224 -10.24 -22.13 11.83
C PRO A 224 -9.20 -23.09 11.23
N ASP A 225 -9.16 -23.22 9.88
CA ASP A 225 -8.17 -24.06 9.18
C ASP A 225 -6.84 -23.31 8.91
N PHE A 226 -6.74 -22.04 9.31
CA PHE A 226 -5.50 -21.27 9.15
C PHE A 226 -4.42 -21.76 10.13
N ASP A 227 -3.31 -22.24 9.57
CA ASP A 227 -2.13 -22.63 10.34
C ASP A 227 -1.11 -21.47 10.42
N PRO A 228 -0.94 -20.82 11.59
CA PRO A 228 0.00 -19.72 11.74
C PRO A 228 1.47 -20.17 11.73
N SER A 229 1.75 -21.48 11.80
CA SER A 229 3.13 -22.00 11.77
C SER A 229 3.69 -22.09 10.35
N LEU A 230 2.84 -22.04 9.32
CA LEU A 230 3.26 -22.07 7.94
C LEU A 230 3.80 -20.70 7.51
N GLU A 231 4.99 -20.69 6.90
CA GLU A 231 5.54 -19.48 6.29
C GLU A 231 4.68 -19.07 5.10
N HIS A 232 4.33 -17.79 5.05
CA HIS A 232 3.63 -17.22 3.91
C HIS A 232 4.59 -16.96 2.75
N VAL A 233 4.36 -17.62 1.61
CA VAL A 233 5.05 -17.36 0.34
C VAL A 233 4.03 -16.75 -0.62
N GLU A 234 4.29 -15.52 -1.04
CA GLU A 234 3.42 -14.80 -1.98
C GLU A 234 3.31 -15.53 -3.31
N ARG A 235 2.17 -15.44 -4.00
CA ARG A 235 1.91 -16.13 -5.26
C ARG A 235 2.94 -15.83 -6.34
N GLU A 236 3.47 -14.62 -6.39
CA GLU A 236 4.49 -14.22 -7.37
C GLU A 236 5.81 -15.00 -7.24
N PHE A 237 6.09 -15.59 -6.07
CA PHE A 237 7.28 -16.42 -5.82
C PHE A 237 6.99 -17.92 -5.90
N ARG A 238 5.77 -18.30 -6.26
CA ARG A 238 5.31 -19.67 -6.33
C ARG A 238 5.15 -20.10 -7.79
N PRO A 239 5.86 -21.14 -8.28
CA PRO A 239 5.91 -21.49 -9.71
C PRO A 239 4.56 -21.91 -10.28
N GLU A 240 3.66 -22.45 -9.43
CA GLU A 240 2.33 -22.87 -9.84
C GLU A 240 1.35 -21.70 -10.11
N TRP A 241 1.73 -20.45 -9.81
CA TRP A 241 0.90 -19.28 -10.05
C TRP A 241 1.49 -18.39 -11.13
N SER A 242 0.63 -17.77 -11.93
CA SER A 242 1.05 -16.76 -12.90
C SER A 242 -0.03 -15.67 -13.07
N PRO A 243 0.38 -14.41 -13.28
CA PRO A 243 -0.55 -13.33 -13.62
C PRO A 243 -1.01 -13.49 -15.08
N VAL A 244 -2.29 -13.73 -15.28
CA VAL A 244 -2.94 -13.75 -16.59
C VAL A 244 -3.46 -12.36 -16.91
N GLY A 245 -2.91 -11.72 -17.94
CA GLY A 245 -3.42 -10.47 -18.47
C GLY A 245 -4.74 -10.71 -19.20
N LEU A 246 -5.81 -10.20 -18.62
CA LEU A 246 -7.20 -10.40 -19.10
C LEU A 246 -7.64 -9.27 -20.03
N MET A 247 -7.03 -8.09 -19.93
CA MET A 247 -7.37 -6.91 -20.71
C MET A 247 -6.21 -5.94 -20.80
N GLY A 248 -5.99 -5.37 -22.00
CA GLY A 248 -4.96 -4.35 -22.24
C GLY A 248 -3.96 -4.75 -23.31
N LYS A 249 -2.78 -4.12 -23.32
CA LYS A 249 -1.72 -4.40 -24.29
C LYS A 249 -0.82 -5.50 -23.74
N LEU A 250 -0.85 -6.66 -24.38
CA LEU A 250 -0.13 -7.85 -23.97
C LEU A 250 0.89 -8.30 -25.01
N ARG A 251 2.00 -8.83 -24.57
CA ARG A 251 3.02 -9.43 -25.42
C ARG A 251 2.83 -10.94 -25.46
N ILE A 252 2.66 -11.48 -26.66
CA ILE A 252 2.31 -12.88 -26.94
C ILE A 252 3.46 -13.50 -27.71
N ARG A 253 3.82 -14.73 -27.42
CA ARG A 253 4.76 -15.49 -28.26
C ARG A 253 4.12 -15.75 -29.61
N LYS A 254 4.88 -15.60 -30.71
CA LYS A 254 4.38 -15.92 -32.05
C LYS A 254 3.97 -17.39 -32.15
N GLY A 255 2.84 -17.64 -32.79
CA GLY A 255 2.29 -18.97 -32.96
C GLY A 255 1.35 -19.41 -31.82
N GLN A 256 1.19 -18.60 -30.79
CA GLN A 256 0.17 -18.84 -29.76
C GLN A 256 -1.24 -18.61 -30.32
N VAL A 257 -2.22 -19.34 -29.77
CA VAL A 257 -3.64 -19.15 -30.07
C VAL A 257 -4.07 -17.77 -29.57
N THR A 258 -4.86 -17.05 -30.37
CA THR A 258 -5.35 -15.71 -30.04
C THR A 258 -6.88 -15.70 -29.99
N GLY A 259 -7.43 -14.92 -29.09
CA GLY A 259 -8.88 -14.77 -28.95
C GLY A 259 -9.50 -14.04 -30.18
N ALA A 260 -10.71 -14.42 -30.53
CA ALA A 260 -11.41 -13.90 -31.74
C ALA A 260 -11.60 -12.37 -31.71
N ARG A 261 -11.58 -11.74 -30.54
CA ARG A 261 -11.73 -10.27 -30.39
C ARG A 261 -10.42 -9.54 -30.20
N TRP A 262 -9.29 -10.24 -30.12
CA TRP A 262 -7.99 -9.61 -29.94
C TRP A 262 -7.51 -8.94 -31.22
N ILE A 263 -6.78 -7.84 -31.08
CA ILE A 263 -6.30 -7.07 -32.22
C ILE A 263 -4.78 -7.04 -32.20
N LYS A 264 -4.15 -7.58 -33.24
CA LYS A 264 -2.69 -7.47 -33.40
C LYS A 264 -2.31 -6.00 -33.60
N MET A 265 -1.37 -5.52 -32.82
CA MET A 265 -0.87 -4.15 -32.88
C MET A 265 0.44 -4.06 -33.67
N ARG A 266 1.41 -4.92 -33.34
CA ARG A 266 2.74 -4.90 -34.00
C ARG A 266 3.55 -6.15 -33.68
N ASP A 267 4.61 -6.38 -34.47
CA ASP A 267 5.71 -7.27 -34.09
C ASP A 267 6.66 -6.53 -33.12
N VAL A 268 7.00 -7.17 -32.01
CA VAL A 268 7.97 -6.64 -31.01
C VAL A 268 9.36 -7.18 -31.31
N SER A 269 9.43 -8.47 -31.69
CA SER A 269 10.68 -9.16 -32.05
C SER A 269 10.42 -10.28 -33.05
N ALA A 270 11.45 -11.06 -33.35
CA ALA A 270 11.32 -12.26 -34.21
C ALA A 270 10.34 -13.30 -33.57
N THR A 271 10.20 -13.33 -32.25
CA THR A 271 9.44 -14.35 -31.51
C THR A 271 8.25 -13.81 -30.72
N VAL A 272 8.04 -12.48 -30.66
CA VAL A 272 7.03 -11.84 -29.83
C VAL A 272 6.23 -10.81 -30.62
N GLU A 273 4.95 -10.79 -30.40
CA GLU A 273 3.97 -9.82 -30.92
C GLU A 273 3.29 -9.07 -29.79
N GLU A 274 2.78 -7.88 -30.07
CA GLU A 274 1.95 -7.10 -29.14
C GLU A 274 0.51 -7.04 -29.64
N TRP A 275 -0.41 -7.37 -28.78
CA TRP A 275 -1.83 -7.44 -29.05
C TRP A 275 -2.64 -6.62 -28.05
N LEU A 276 -3.75 -6.04 -28.49
CA LEU A 276 -4.79 -5.52 -27.64
C LEU A 276 -5.74 -6.68 -27.32
N VAL A 277 -5.71 -7.14 -26.08
CA VAL A 277 -6.62 -8.13 -25.49
C VAL A 277 -7.83 -7.41 -24.90
N ARG A 278 -9.06 -7.90 -25.20
CA ARG A 278 -10.31 -7.24 -24.79
C ARG A 278 -11.50 -8.20 -24.81
#